data_16221d3d2a6a7b77aa60c3552a3dd31c
#
_entry.id   16221d3d2a6a7b77aa60c3552a3dd31c
#
_cell.length_a   1.000
_cell.length_b   1.000
_cell.length_c   1.000
_cell.angle_alpha   90.00
_cell.angle_beta   90.00
_cell.angle_gamma   90.00
#
_symmetry.space_group_name_H-M   'P 1'
#
loop_
_entity.id
_entity.type
_entity.pdbx_description
1 polymer ?
#
loop_
_entity_poly.entity_id
_entity_poly.type
_entity_poly.pdbx_seq_one_letter_code
_entity_poly.pdbx_strand_id
1 'polypeptide(L)'
;MQKNDNIETYRHSINMIFNDAELRNSVVASVSLQEIMKNIQPFDEYDRPVSETGATVRVSQDPSFAAAMKTPAHERVAVLNFASWLFPGGGVEYGANAQEEALCRKSTLHPCLLDEAMEEGFYGPHRGVRDPLYNDDLIYTPNVVVFKSDDDECKVLPREKWRRVDIVTMAAPNVAAASPERLEKVDLDALYRRRIGKVMKAAYSHKARTLVLGAFGCGVFGNDPERVANATCDMIERYGKYFRHIEVPVYCGRNVAGRTNYDVFAEVFAGRFGRDVIENTDVPKNRSQRTGREDRGCGGR
;
A
#
# COMPACT_ATOMS: atom_id res chain seq x y z
N MET A 1 -1.95 3.57 -17.07
CA MET A 1 -0.69 3.86 -17.80
C MET A 1 -0.21 2.63 -18.55
N GLN A 2 0.35 2.79 -19.73
CA GLN A 2 0.99 1.69 -20.47
C GLN A 2 2.38 1.38 -19.86
N LYS A 3 2.93 0.21 -20.15
CA LYS A 3 4.23 -0.20 -19.62
C LYS A 3 5.36 0.80 -19.89
N ASN A 4 5.42 1.33 -21.09
CA ASN A 4 6.43 2.33 -21.47
C ASN A 4 6.25 3.65 -20.72
N ASP A 5 5.01 4.11 -20.50
CA ASP A 5 4.73 5.31 -19.72
C ASP A 5 5.22 5.15 -18.27
N ASN A 6 5.09 3.96 -17.69
CA ASN A 6 5.59 3.64 -16.36
C ASN A 6 7.11 3.74 -16.26
N ILE A 7 7.83 3.23 -17.28
CA ILE A 7 9.30 3.31 -17.35
C ILE A 7 9.74 4.77 -17.45
N GLU A 8 9.12 5.54 -18.32
CA GLU A 8 9.44 6.96 -18.49
C GLU A 8 9.15 7.76 -17.21
N THR A 9 8.01 7.51 -16.59
CA THR A 9 7.63 8.14 -15.32
C THR A 9 8.63 7.80 -14.21
N TYR A 10 9.08 6.57 -14.12
CA TYR A 10 10.09 6.14 -13.16
C TYR A 10 11.44 6.84 -13.42
N ARG A 11 11.92 6.82 -14.68
CA ARG A 11 13.17 7.52 -15.06
C ARG A 11 13.13 9.00 -14.76
N HIS A 12 12.00 9.64 -15.04
CA HIS A 12 11.79 11.05 -14.69
C HIS A 12 11.87 11.25 -13.17
N SER A 13 11.30 10.35 -12.34
CA SER A 13 11.35 10.44 -10.88
C SER A 13 12.78 10.32 -10.37
N ILE A 14 13.54 9.35 -10.86
CA ILE A 14 14.94 9.17 -10.50
C ILE A 14 15.78 10.39 -10.89
N ASN A 15 15.58 10.92 -12.11
CA ASN A 15 16.26 12.13 -12.55
C ASN A 15 15.93 13.34 -11.66
N MET A 16 14.68 13.52 -11.25
CA MET A 16 14.30 14.57 -10.30
C MET A 16 15.01 14.39 -8.96
N ILE A 17 15.02 13.16 -8.39
CA ILE A 17 15.67 12.89 -7.12
C ILE A 17 17.17 13.24 -7.18
N PHE A 18 17.83 12.92 -8.27
CA PHE A 18 19.26 13.24 -8.44
C PHE A 18 19.54 14.73 -8.61
N ASN A 19 18.66 15.50 -9.25
CA ASN A 19 18.89 16.90 -9.56
C ASN A 19 18.32 17.88 -8.51
N ASP A 20 17.42 17.42 -7.64
CA ASP A 20 16.81 18.24 -6.60
C ASP A 20 17.50 18.00 -5.24
N ALA A 21 18.04 19.04 -4.64
CA ALA A 21 18.79 18.95 -3.38
C ALA A 21 17.92 18.51 -2.21
N GLU A 22 16.64 18.90 -2.17
CA GLU A 22 15.72 18.51 -1.09
C GLU A 22 15.41 17.01 -1.18
N LEU A 23 15.14 16.50 -2.39
CA LEU A 23 14.88 15.07 -2.59
C LEU A 23 16.11 14.22 -2.29
N ARG A 24 17.32 14.63 -2.74
CA ARG A 24 18.56 13.92 -2.39
C ARG A 24 18.80 13.87 -0.90
N ASN A 25 18.69 15.02 -0.21
CA ASN A 25 18.88 15.10 1.22
C ASN A 25 17.84 14.26 1.98
N SER A 26 16.61 14.18 1.45
CA SER A 26 15.57 13.31 2.00
C SER A 26 15.96 11.83 1.91
N VAL A 27 16.49 11.37 0.77
CA VAL A 27 16.99 9.99 0.62
C VAL A 27 18.08 9.71 1.65
N VAL A 28 19.09 10.58 1.77
CA VAL A 28 20.18 10.41 2.75
C VAL A 28 19.63 10.33 4.18
N ALA A 29 18.70 11.22 4.53
CA ALA A 29 18.11 11.22 5.87
C ALA A 29 17.25 9.97 6.12
N SER A 30 16.50 9.50 5.12
CA SER A 30 15.69 8.28 5.23
C SER A 30 16.58 7.05 5.40
N VAL A 31 17.61 6.90 4.57
CA VAL A 31 18.57 5.78 4.64
C VAL A 31 19.29 5.74 6.00
N SER A 32 19.72 6.90 6.54
CA SER A 32 20.40 6.95 7.83
C SER A 32 19.54 6.50 9.02
N LEU A 33 18.23 6.50 8.87
CA LEU A 33 17.25 6.13 9.91
C LEU A 33 16.45 4.87 9.56
N GLN A 34 16.70 4.30 8.37
CA GLN A 34 16.04 3.09 7.90
C GLN A 34 16.52 1.88 8.68
N GLU A 35 15.61 0.97 8.99
CA GLU A 35 15.96 -0.23 9.75
C GLU A 35 15.24 -1.48 9.24
N ILE A 36 15.93 -2.62 9.37
CA ILE A 36 15.38 -3.94 9.14
C ILE A 36 14.87 -4.49 10.47
N MET A 37 13.59 -4.73 10.58
CA MET A 37 12.95 -5.21 11.78
C MET A 37 12.59 -6.71 11.63
N LYS A 38 13.35 -7.58 12.30
CA LYS A 38 13.20 -9.05 12.17
C LYS A 38 12.31 -9.68 13.23
N ASN A 39 12.49 -9.33 14.47
CA ASN A 39 11.84 -9.99 15.62
C ASN A 39 10.88 -9.03 16.34
N ILE A 40 9.94 -8.43 15.59
CA ILE A 40 8.96 -7.52 16.18
C ILE A 40 8.05 -8.29 17.13
N GLN A 41 8.08 -7.87 18.40
CA GLN A 41 7.18 -8.42 19.40
C GLN A 41 5.77 -7.81 19.27
N PRO A 42 4.71 -8.52 19.63
CA PRO A 42 3.36 -7.96 19.71
C PRO A 42 3.30 -6.76 20.66
N PHE A 43 2.18 -6.02 20.59
CA PHE A 43 1.86 -5.01 21.60
C PHE A 43 1.76 -5.66 22.98
N ASP A 44 2.29 -4.97 23.99
CA ASP A 44 2.33 -5.41 25.38
C ASP A 44 1.75 -4.38 26.35
N GLU A 45 1.86 -4.62 27.65
CA GLU A 45 1.34 -3.74 28.70
C GLU A 45 2.06 -2.40 28.84
N TYR A 46 3.25 -2.27 28.27
CA TYR A 46 4.01 -1.03 28.26
C TYR A 46 3.63 -0.09 27.12
N ASP A 47 2.95 -0.61 26.09
CA ASP A 47 2.45 0.21 25.00
C ASP A 47 1.27 1.06 25.48
N ARG A 48 1.29 2.34 25.17
CA ARG A 48 0.27 3.29 25.59
C ARG A 48 -0.72 3.60 24.48
N PRO A 49 -2.02 3.36 24.68
CA PRO A 49 -3.03 3.76 23.73
C PRO A 49 -2.98 5.26 23.42
N VAL A 50 -3.30 5.61 22.19
CA VAL A 50 -3.40 7.01 21.72
C VAL A 50 -4.84 7.49 21.75
N SER A 51 -5.78 6.55 21.67
CA SER A 51 -7.21 6.79 21.69
C SER A 51 -7.89 5.82 22.66
N GLU A 52 -8.79 6.31 23.49
CA GLU A 52 -9.61 5.47 24.38
C GLU A 52 -10.73 4.76 23.62
N THR A 53 -11.21 5.38 22.53
CA THR A 53 -12.32 4.87 21.70
C THR A 53 -11.87 4.05 20.49
N GLY A 54 -10.56 3.91 20.31
CA GLY A 54 -9.97 3.28 19.12
C GLY A 54 -9.69 4.29 17.99
N ALA A 55 -9.20 3.79 16.85
CA ALA A 55 -8.95 4.60 15.67
C ALA A 55 -10.23 4.93 14.92
N THR A 56 -10.25 6.10 14.25
CA THR A 56 -11.19 6.32 13.14
C THR A 56 -10.73 5.46 11.96
N VAL A 57 -11.59 4.55 11.50
CA VAL A 57 -11.31 3.65 10.38
C VAL A 57 -12.01 4.17 9.13
N ARG A 58 -11.33 4.14 7.98
CA ARG A 58 -11.90 4.50 6.69
C ARG A 58 -11.46 3.54 5.59
N VAL A 59 -12.42 3.08 4.79
CA VAL A 59 -12.19 2.25 3.60
C VAL A 59 -12.52 3.07 2.36
N SER A 60 -11.61 3.17 1.40
CA SER A 60 -11.78 3.97 0.19
C SER A 60 -11.29 3.25 -1.06
N GLN A 61 -11.58 3.79 -2.24
CA GLN A 61 -11.02 3.35 -3.52
C GLN A 61 -9.75 4.13 -3.91
N ASP A 62 -9.23 4.92 -3.00
CA ASP A 62 -8.02 5.70 -3.27
C ASP A 62 -6.80 4.80 -3.51
N PRO A 63 -5.81 5.27 -4.25
CA PRO A 63 -4.44 4.77 -4.14
C PRO A 63 -3.83 5.11 -2.77
N SER A 64 -2.78 4.39 -2.37
CA SER A 64 -2.21 4.46 -1.01
C SER A 64 -1.71 5.86 -0.61
N PHE A 65 -0.98 6.56 -1.50
CA PHE A 65 -0.51 7.91 -1.20
C PHE A 65 -1.65 8.94 -1.25
N ALA A 66 -2.65 8.74 -2.13
CA ALA A 66 -3.82 9.62 -2.14
C ALA A 66 -4.56 9.57 -0.79
N ALA A 67 -4.74 8.37 -0.23
CA ALA A 67 -5.31 8.20 1.12
C ALA A 67 -4.42 8.88 2.19
N ALA A 68 -3.10 8.68 2.14
CA ALA A 68 -2.15 9.31 3.06
C ALA A 68 -2.20 10.85 2.98
N MET A 69 -2.37 11.41 1.79
CA MET A 69 -2.42 12.86 1.57
C MET A 69 -3.70 13.52 2.11
N LYS A 70 -4.77 12.77 2.33
CA LYS A 70 -6.02 13.25 2.92
C LYS A 70 -5.95 13.42 4.44
N THR A 71 -4.94 12.86 5.09
CA THR A 71 -4.76 12.94 6.54
C THR A 71 -4.12 14.26 6.96
N PRO A 72 -4.26 14.72 8.23
CA PRO A 72 -3.69 16.01 8.66
C PRO A 72 -2.18 16.11 8.38
N ALA A 73 -1.73 17.23 7.82
CA ALA A 73 -0.35 17.41 7.36
C ALA A 73 0.70 17.32 8.49
N HIS A 74 0.32 17.63 9.71
CA HIS A 74 1.18 17.58 10.91
C HIS A 74 1.27 16.17 11.52
N GLU A 75 0.43 15.23 11.09
CA GLU A 75 0.45 13.88 11.62
C GLU A 75 1.49 13.02 10.89
N ARG A 76 2.19 12.20 11.68
CA ARG A 76 3.07 11.16 11.16
C ARG A 76 2.26 10.01 10.63
N VAL A 77 2.41 9.74 9.34
CA VAL A 77 1.68 8.72 8.60
C VAL A 77 2.63 7.60 8.20
N ALA A 78 2.29 6.36 8.50
CA ALA A 78 2.97 5.19 7.98
C ALA A 78 2.11 4.53 6.89
N VAL A 79 2.73 4.16 5.77
CA VAL A 79 2.08 3.52 4.62
C VAL A 79 2.67 2.13 4.43
N LEU A 80 1.82 1.11 4.37
CA LEU A 80 2.25 -0.25 4.05
C LEU A 80 2.58 -0.35 2.56
N ASN A 81 3.81 -0.74 2.26
CA ASN A 81 4.27 -1.13 0.93
C ASN A 81 4.08 -2.65 0.76
N PHE A 82 3.31 -3.06 -0.27
CA PHE A 82 3.05 -4.46 -0.61
C PHE A 82 4.24 -5.02 -1.39
N ALA A 83 5.30 -5.28 -0.67
CA ALA A 83 6.63 -5.42 -1.21
C ALA A 83 6.88 -6.72 -1.99
N SER A 84 7.75 -6.63 -2.97
CA SER A 84 8.53 -7.78 -3.42
C SER A 84 9.44 -8.25 -2.28
N TRP A 85 9.54 -9.56 -2.12
CA TRP A 85 10.45 -10.19 -1.19
C TRP A 85 11.90 -10.24 -1.68
N LEU A 86 12.06 -10.20 -3.02
CA LEU A 86 13.32 -10.50 -3.69
C LEU A 86 14.01 -9.26 -4.27
N PHE A 87 13.23 -8.29 -4.70
CA PHE A 87 13.73 -7.16 -5.49
C PHE A 87 13.24 -5.83 -4.91
N PRO A 88 14.16 -4.91 -4.58
CA PRO A 88 13.80 -3.56 -4.14
C PRO A 88 12.88 -2.88 -5.16
N GLY A 89 11.71 -2.41 -4.72
CA GLY A 89 10.76 -1.75 -5.61
C GLY A 89 10.13 -2.64 -6.68
N GLY A 90 10.23 -3.96 -6.53
CA GLY A 90 9.61 -4.92 -7.44
C GLY A 90 10.12 -4.81 -8.87
N GLY A 91 9.21 -4.66 -9.82
CA GLY A 91 9.50 -4.49 -11.24
C GLY A 91 9.41 -3.05 -11.74
N VAL A 92 9.64 -2.03 -10.89
CA VAL A 92 9.44 -0.61 -11.22
C VAL A 92 10.27 -0.17 -12.43
N GLU A 93 11.51 -0.62 -12.55
CA GLU A 93 12.41 -0.30 -13.67
C GLU A 93 11.93 -0.87 -15.01
N TYR A 94 11.16 -1.94 -14.95
CA TYR A 94 10.61 -2.64 -16.11
C TYR A 94 9.15 -2.27 -16.41
N GLY A 95 8.62 -1.25 -15.71
CA GLY A 95 7.29 -0.71 -15.94
C GLY A 95 6.14 -1.54 -15.38
N ALA A 96 6.40 -2.43 -14.42
CA ALA A 96 5.35 -3.09 -13.65
C ALA A 96 4.47 -2.06 -12.92
N ASN A 97 3.22 -2.42 -12.62
CA ASN A 97 2.21 -1.47 -12.15
C ASN A 97 1.38 -2.00 -10.97
N ALA A 98 2.03 -2.66 -10.02
CA ALA A 98 1.42 -2.95 -8.73
C ALA A 98 1.64 -1.78 -7.75
N GLN A 99 1.18 -1.94 -6.52
CA GLN A 99 1.21 -0.89 -5.51
C GLN A 99 2.65 -0.45 -5.17
N GLU A 100 3.58 -1.38 -4.96
CA GLU A 100 4.98 -1.07 -4.67
C GLU A 100 5.62 -0.21 -5.77
N GLU A 101 5.43 -0.61 -7.04
CA GLU A 101 5.97 0.15 -8.16
C GLU A 101 5.34 1.54 -8.28
N ALA A 102 4.05 1.66 -7.95
CA ALA A 102 3.37 2.95 -7.92
C ALA A 102 3.95 3.86 -6.83
N LEU A 103 4.21 3.36 -5.62
CA LEU A 103 4.87 4.11 -4.55
C LEU A 103 6.28 4.54 -4.97
N CYS A 104 7.07 3.65 -5.56
CA CYS A 104 8.43 3.93 -6.03
C CYS A 104 8.48 5.00 -7.13
N ARG A 105 7.51 5.02 -8.04
CA ARG A 105 7.45 6.05 -9.09
C ARG A 105 7.09 7.45 -8.60
N LYS A 106 6.48 7.56 -7.43
CA LYS A 106 5.86 8.82 -6.95
C LYS A 106 6.57 9.42 -5.75
N SER A 107 7.61 8.75 -5.25
CA SER A 107 8.31 9.16 -4.02
C SER A 107 9.80 8.85 -4.06
N THR A 108 10.49 9.22 -3.00
CA THR A 108 11.90 8.89 -2.78
C THR A 108 12.13 7.47 -2.24
N LEU A 109 11.13 6.60 -2.27
CA LEU A 109 11.22 5.26 -1.68
C LEU A 109 12.28 4.38 -2.37
N HIS A 110 12.24 4.29 -3.70
CA HIS A 110 13.07 3.32 -4.42
C HIS A 110 14.57 3.48 -4.15
N PRO A 111 15.18 4.69 -4.20
CA PRO A 111 16.58 4.87 -3.82
C PRO A 111 16.89 4.44 -2.37
N CYS A 112 15.92 4.57 -1.45
CA CYS A 112 16.11 4.09 -0.09
C CYS A 112 16.17 2.56 0.00
N LEU A 113 15.34 1.86 -0.81
CA LEU A 113 15.34 0.39 -0.84
C LEU A 113 16.57 -0.20 -1.54
N LEU A 114 17.23 0.58 -2.42
CA LEU A 114 18.48 0.20 -3.11
C LEU A 114 19.73 0.37 -2.24
N ASP A 115 19.60 0.85 -1.01
CA ASP A 115 20.72 0.98 -0.09
C ASP A 115 21.42 -0.37 0.18
N GLU A 116 22.75 -0.35 0.27
CA GLU A 116 23.56 -1.55 0.45
C GLU A 116 23.20 -2.34 1.71
N ALA A 117 22.85 -1.65 2.80
CA ALA A 117 22.42 -2.32 4.03
C ALA A 117 21.10 -3.09 3.87
N MET A 118 20.19 -2.62 2.99
CA MET A 118 18.96 -3.33 2.66
C MET A 118 19.24 -4.53 1.76
N GLU A 119 20.19 -4.39 0.84
CA GLU A 119 20.64 -5.51 0.02
C GLU A 119 21.26 -6.62 0.87
N GLU A 120 22.20 -6.28 1.74
CA GLU A 120 22.92 -7.24 2.59
C GLU A 120 22.04 -7.85 3.69
N GLY A 121 21.18 -7.05 4.31
CA GLY A 121 20.42 -7.46 5.49
C GLY A 121 19.02 -8.02 5.21
N PHE A 122 18.44 -7.70 4.05
CA PHE A 122 17.07 -8.10 3.68
C PHE A 122 17.02 -8.82 2.35
N TYR A 123 17.21 -8.15 1.21
CA TYR A 123 16.96 -8.74 -0.11
C TYR A 123 17.90 -9.90 -0.45
N GLY A 124 19.20 -9.75 -0.21
CA GLY A 124 20.20 -10.78 -0.47
C GLY A 124 19.91 -12.09 0.29
N PRO A 125 19.74 -12.08 1.62
CA PRO A 125 19.34 -13.26 2.38
C PRO A 125 18.04 -13.88 1.91
N HIS A 126 17.05 -13.07 1.55
CA HIS A 126 15.74 -13.55 1.13
C HIS A 126 15.77 -14.26 -0.23
N ARG A 127 16.65 -13.87 -1.16
CA ARG A 127 16.83 -14.58 -2.43
C ARG A 127 17.32 -16.03 -2.25
N GLY A 128 17.95 -16.34 -1.12
CA GLY A 128 18.31 -17.70 -0.76
C GLY A 128 17.16 -18.56 -0.23
N VAL A 129 16.04 -17.95 0.15
CA VAL A 129 14.88 -18.63 0.72
C VAL A 129 13.89 -19.00 -0.39
N ARG A 130 13.59 -20.29 -0.54
CA ARG A 130 12.67 -20.79 -1.57
C ARG A 130 11.21 -20.89 -1.13
N ASP A 131 10.90 -20.62 0.15
CA ASP A 131 9.51 -20.68 0.63
C ASP A 131 8.72 -19.46 0.15
N PRO A 132 7.68 -19.61 -0.70
CA PRO A 132 6.90 -18.49 -1.20
C PRO A 132 6.04 -17.80 -0.14
N LEU A 133 5.88 -18.42 1.04
CA LEU A 133 5.19 -17.77 2.15
C LEU A 133 6.09 -16.82 2.94
N TYR A 134 7.41 -16.87 2.72
CA TYR A 134 8.43 -15.98 3.28
C TYR A 134 8.51 -16.01 4.82
N ASN A 135 9.28 -15.09 5.40
CA ASN A 135 9.26 -14.81 6.84
C ASN A 135 8.48 -13.51 7.15
N ASP A 136 8.58 -13.03 8.39
CA ASP A 136 7.86 -11.84 8.85
C ASP A 136 8.78 -10.61 8.99
N ASP A 137 9.94 -10.61 8.34
CA ASP A 137 10.83 -9.46 8.36
C ASP A 137 10.23 -8.29 7.57
N LEU A 138 10.52 -7.08 7.99
CA LEU A 138 10.11 -5.87 7.28
C LEU A 138 11.21 -4.81 7.33
N ILE A 139 11.13 -3.84 6.43
CA ILE A 139 11.95 -2.64 6.44
C ILE A 139 11.07 -1.47 6.86
N TYR A 140 11.53 -0.67 7.81
CA TYR A 140 10.93 0.61 8.14
C TYR A 140 11.76 1.74 7.54
N THR A 141 11.19 2.51 6.62
CA THR A 141 11.86 3.64 5.95
C THR A 141 11.16 4.95 6.32
N PRO A 142 11.72 5.77 7.22
CA PRO A 142 11.08 7.01 7.64
C PRO A 142 11.31 8.14 6.64
N ASN A 143 10.44 9.16 6.69
CA ASN A 143 10.58 10.44 5.99
C ASN A 143 10.68 10.37 4.45
N VAL A 144 10.12 9.36 3.82
CA VAL A 144 10.00 9.26 2.36
C VAL A 144 9.17 10.44 1.84
N VAL A 145 9.68 11.17 0.84
CA VAL A 145 8.96 12.30 0.25
C VAL A 145 8.11 11.84 -0.93
N VAL A 146 6.81 12.06 -0.81
CA VAL A 146 5.85 11.93 -1.90
C VAL A 146 5.85 13.26 -2.66
N PHE A 147 6.27 13.26 -3.93
CA PHE A 147 6.43 14.46 -4.75
C PHE A 147 5.66 14.42 -6.08
N LYS A 148 4.95 13.33 -6.34
CA LYS A 148 4.03 13.21 -7.49
C LYS A 148 2.63 12.84 -7.04
N SER A 149 1.63 13.20 -7.86
CA SER A 149 0.24 12.82 -7.64
C SER A 149 0.06 11.30 -7.71
N ASP A 150 -0.81 10.78 -6.85
CA ASP A 150 -1.10 9.33 -6.80
C ASP A 150 -2.35 9.00 -7.65
N ASP A 151 -2.31 9.43 -8.88
CA ASP A 151 -3.29 9.16 -9.93
C ASP A 151 -2.61 8.57 -11.18
N ASP A 152 -3.39 8.38 -12.25
CA ASP A 152 -2.88 7.85 -13.52
C ASP A 152 -1.97 8.85 -14.28
N GLU A 153 -2.05 10.14 -13.96
CA GLU A 153 -1.26 11.17 -14.60
C GLU A 153 0.15 11.30 -14.00
N CYS A 154 0.31 10.93 -12.72
CA CYS A 154 1.59 10.93 -12.01
C CYS A 154 2.38 12.24 -12.15
N LYS A 155 1.66 13.39 -12.03
CA LYS A 155 2.23 14.71 -12.20
C LYS A 155 3.07 15.12 -11.00
N VAL A 156 4.12 15.89 -11.23
CA VAL A 156 4.89 16.52 -10.16
C VAL A 156 3.99 17.49 -9.40
N LEU A 157 3.96 17.31 -8.09
CA LEU A 157 3.23 18.22 -7.20
C LEU A 157 4.01 19.50 -6.95
N PRO A 158 3.32 20.65 -6.76
CA PRO A 158 3.96 21.82 -6.19
C PRO A 158 4.67 21.50 -4.87
N ARG A 159 5.81 22.17 -4.57
CA ARG A 159 6.64 21.83 -3.40
C ARG A 159 5.89 21.91 -2.09
N GLU A 160 5.00 22.86 -1.93
CA GLU A 160 4.14 23.05 -0.75
C GLU A 160 3.14 21.90 -0.53
N LYS A 161 2.93 21.07 -1.54
CA LYS A 161 2.12 19.85 -1.49
C LYS A 161 2.94 18.57 -1.31
N TRP A 162 4.27 18.66 -1.32
CA TRP A 162 5.10 17.50 -1.02
C TRP A 162 4.87 17.07 0.42
N ARG A 163 4.82 15.77 0.63
CA ARG A 163 4.56 15.22 1.94
C ARG A 163 5.57 14.15 2.32
N ARG A 164 6.01 14.21 3.57
CA ARG A 164 6.81 13.14 4.19
C ARG A 164 5.89 12.10 4.79
N VAL A 165 6.14 10.85 4.48
CA VAL A 165 5.47 9.68 5.05
C VAL A 165 6.52 8.65 5.44
N ASP A 166 6.19 7.80 6.37
CA ASP A 166 7.01 6.62 6.66
C ASP A 166 6.48 5.43 5.84
N ILE A 167 7.37 4.54 5.43
CA ILE A 167 6.99 3.36 4.67
C ILE A 167 7.33 2.10 5.47
N VAL A 168 6.36 1.21 5.60
CA VAL A 168 6.55 -0.13 6.14
C VAL A 168 6.58 -1.10 4.97
N THR A 169 7.76 -1.55 4.58
CA THR A 169 7.96 -2.46 3.46
C THR A 169 7.89 -3.90 3.95
N MET A 170 6.83 -4.62 3.60
CA MET A 170 6.61 -6.01 3.99
C MET A 170 5.98 -6.81 2.86
N ALA A 171 6.48 -8.02 2.62
CA ALA A 171 5.87 -8.91 1.64
C ALA A 171 4.68 -9.68 2.25
N ALA A 172 3.58 -9.75 1.50
CA ALA A 172 2.50 -10.70 1.79
C ALA A 172 2.94 -12.14 1.47
N PRO A 173 2.29 -13.18 2.01
CA PRO A 173 2.49 -14.53 1.52
C PRO A 173 2.18 -14.60 0.02
N ASN A 174 3.04 -15.23 -0.77
CA ASN A 174 2.76 -15.45 -2.20
C ASN A 174 2.02 -16.80 -2.36
N VAL A 175 0.71 -16.76 -2.13
CA VAL A 175 -0.17 -17.93 -2.20
C VAL A 175 -0.21 -18.51 -3.62
N ALA A 176 -0.18 -17.64 -4.63
CA ALA A 176 -0.18 -18.06 -6.04
C ALA A 176 1.04 -18.90 -6.44
N ALA A 177 2.17 -18.73 -5.73
CA ALA A 177 3.40 -19.50 -5.98
C ALA A 177 3.57 -20.68 -5.01
N ALA A 178 2.74 -20.82 -4.00
CA ALA A 178 2.83 -21.90 -3.02
C ALA A 178 2.16 -23.18 -3.52
N SER A 179 2.77 -24.35 -3.23
CA SER A 179 2.13 -25.62 -3.55
C SER A 179 0.96 -25.91 -2.60
N PRO A 180 -0.04 -26.71 -3.02
CA PRO A 180 -1.15 -27.10 -2.17
C PRO A 180 -0.68 -27.72 -0.84
N GLU A 181 0.33 -28.61 -0.88
CA GLU A 181 0.87 -29.28 0.30
C GLU A 181 1.55 -28.29 1.28
N ARG A 182 2.08 -27.16 0.75
CA ARG A 182 2.65 -26.09 1.57
C ARG A 182 1.55 -25.28 2.24
N LEU A 183 0.46 -25.02 1.53
CA LEU A 183 -0.69 -24.27 2.05
C LEU A 183 -1.46 -25.06 3.11
N GLU A 184 -1.61 -26.38 2.97
CA GLU A 184 -2.25 -27.23 3.95
C GLU A 184 -1.54 -27.25 5.32
N LYS A 185 -0.23 -26.95 5.34
CA LYS A 185 0.59 -26.92 6.56
C LYS A 185 0.62 -25.57 7.27
N VAL A 186 -0.11 -24.57 6.79
CA VAL A 186 -0.04 -23.20 7.30
C VAL A 186 -1.43 -22.67 7.60
N ASP A 187 -1.61 -22.16 8.80
CA ASP A 187 -2.76 -21.30 9.11
C ASP A 187 -2.52 -19.91 8.50
N LEU A 188 -3.06 -19.69 7.28
CA LEU A 188 -2.94 -18.43 6.57
C LEU A 188 -3.60 -17.26 7.32
N ASP A 189 -4.71 -17.50 8.04
CA ASP A 189 -5.38 -16.44 8.79
C ASP A 189 -4.54 -15.99 9.98
N ALA A 190 -3.91 -16.93 10.68
CA ALA A 190 -2.93 -16.59 11.72
C ALA A 190 -1.70 -15.86 11.14
N LEU A 191 -1.24 -16.25 9.93
CA LEU A 191 -0.13 -15.59 9.24
C LEU A 191 -0.48 -14.16 8.84
N TYR A 192 -1.67 -13.90 8.29
CA TYR A 192 -2.14 -12.55 7.96
C TYR A 192 -2.23 -11.68 9.21
N ARG A 193 -2.91 -12.16 10.27
CA ARG A 193 -3.00 -11.45 11.55
C ARG A 193 -1.63 -11.10 12.12
N ARG A 194 -0.71 -12.05 12.12
CA ARG A 194 0.64 -11.85 12.64
C ARG A 194 1.40 -10.76 11.86
N ARG A 195 1.35 -10.78 10.52
CA ARG A 195 2.04 -9.77 9.68
C ARG A 195 1.42 -8.40 9.82
N ILE A 196 0.10 -8.29 9.75
CA ILE A 196 -0.60 -7.02 9.94
C ILE A 196 -0.30 -6.46 11.34
N GLY A 197 -0.32 -7.30 12.38
CA GLY A 197 0.05 -6.90 13.74
C GLY A 197 1.48 -6.38 13.86
N LYS A 198 2.44 -6.98 13.15
CA LYS A 198 3.83 -6.50 13.10
C LYS A 198 3.95 -5.17 12.37
N VAL A 199 3.24 -4.98 11.27
CA VAL A 199 3.15 -3.69 10.57
C VAL A 199 2.63 -2.61 11.51
N MET A 200 1.54 -2.88 12.23
CA MET A 200 0.96 -1.97 13.21
C MET A 200 1.97 -1.64 14.31
N LYS A 201 2.63 -2.65 14.90
CA LYS A 201 3.63 -2.42 15.96
C LYS A 201 4.82 -1.61 15.46
N ALA A 202 5.35 -1.90 14.27
CA ALA A 202 6.43 -1.13 13.67
C ALA A 202 6.05 0.35 13.49
N ALA A 203 4.89 0.62 12.91
CA ALA A 203 4.38 1.99 12.74
C ALA A 203 4.20 2.72 14.08
N TYR A 204 3.63 2.05 15.08
CA TYR A 204 3.45 2.61 16.42
C TYR A 204 4.79 2.93 17.10
N SER A 205 5.77 2.02 17.04
CA SER A 205 7.10 2.20 17.64
C SER A 205 7.83 3.43 17.10
N HIS A 206 7.55 3.78 15.84
CA HIS A 206 8.05 5.00 15.19
C HIS A 206 7.12 6.21 15.34
N LYS A 207 6.14 6.14 16.25
CA LYS A 207 5.25 7.23 16.60
C LYS A 207 4.30 7.67 15.46
N ALA A 208 4.04 6.80 14.48
CA ALA A 208 2.97 7.06 13.52
C ALA A 208 1.62 7.09 14.27
N ARG A 209 0.75 8.04 13.89
CA ARG A 209 -0.58 8.20 14.44
C ARG A 209 -1.66 7.84 13.42
N THR A 210 -1.30 7.87 12.16
CA THR A 210 -2.10 7.40 11.04
C THR A 210 -1.39 6.23 10.37
N LEU A 211 -2.12 5.18 10.08
CA LEU A 211 -1.64 4.00 9.38
C LEU A 211 -2.48 3.77 8.12
N VAL A 212 -1.80 3.66 6.97
CA VAL A 212 -2.42 3.30 5.69
C VAL A 212 -2.10 1.84 5.39
N LEU A 213 -3.12 1.01 5.41
CA LEU A 213 -3.06 -0.44 5.11
C LEU A 213 -3.51 -0.70 3.66
N GLY A 214 -4.45 -1.62 3.45
CA GLY A 214 -5.03 -1.94 2.16
C GLY A 214 -5.18 -3.45 1.91
N ALA A 215 -5.46 -3.83 0.67
CA ALA A 215 -5.67 -5.23 0.27
C ALA A 215 -4.34 -5.98 0.13
N PHE A 216 -3.67 -6.21 1.24
CA PHE A 216 -2.31 -6.76 1.35
C PHE A 216 -2.17 -8.13 0.68
N GLY A 217 -1.50 -8.14 -0.48
CA GLY A 217 -1.24 -9.35 -1.25
C GLY A 217 -2.42 -9.87 -2.07
N CYS A 218 -3.57 -9.20 -2.10
CA CYS A 218 -4.76 -9.64 -2.83
C CYS A 218 -4.68 -9.45 -4.36
N GLY A 219 -3.56 -8.97 -4.87
CA GLY A 219 -3.27 -8.85 -6.30
C GLY A 219 -2.51 -10.06 -6.83
N VAL A 220 -1.29 -9.81 -7.33
CA VAL A 220 -0.42 -10.82 -7.97
C VAL A 220 -0.10 -12.02 -7.07
N PHE A 221 -0.05 -11.83 -5.73
CA PHE A 221 0.23 -12.90 -4.78
C PHE A 221 -0.96 -13.81 -4.47
N GLY A 222 -2.16 -13.50 -4.98
CA GLY A 222 -3.32 -14.36 -4.97
C GLY A 222 -3.93 -14.64 -3.59
N ASN A 223 -3.72 -13.75 -2.62
CA ASN A 223 -4.36 -13.89 -1.31
C ASN A 223 -5.87 -13.60 -1.43
N ASP A 224 -6.67 -14.39 -0.73
CA ASP A 224 -8.11 -14.22 -0.68
C ASP A 224 -8.49 -12.90 0.01
N PRO A 225 -9.20 -11.97 -0.68
CA PRO A 225 -9.50 -10.65 -0.14
C PRO A 225 -10.42 -10.70 1.09
N GLU A 226 -11.31 -11.68 1.21
CA GLU A 226 -12.19 -11.81 2.36
C GLU A 226 -11.41 -12.22 3.62
N ARG A 227 -10.49 -13.18 3.48
CA ARG A 227 -9.61 -13.62 4.57
C ARG A 227 -8.69 -12.50 5.03
N VAL A 228 -8.08 -11.76 4.09
CA VAL A 228 -7.20 -10.63 4.40
C VAL A 228 -7.98 -9.49 5.05
N ALA A 229 -9.19 -9.17 4.57
CA ALA A 229 -10.06 -8.16 5.17
C ALA A 229 -10.44 -8.52 6.60
N ASN A 230 -10.87 -9.77 6.85
CA ASN A 230 -11.18 -10.25 8.20
C ASN A 230 -9.98 -10.18 9.14
N ALA A 231 -8.81 -10.65 8.69
CA ALA A 231 -7.59 -10.55 9.48
C ALA A 231 -7.21 -9.09 9.80
N THR A 232 -7.44 -8.17 8.85
CA THR A 232 -7.21 -6.75 9.06
C THR A 232 -8.17 -6.17 10.10
N CYS A 233 -9.46 -6.52 10.03
CA CYS A 233 -10.45 -6.14 11.04
C CYS A 233 -10.07 -6.67 12.43
N ASP A 234 -9.69 -7.95 12.55
CA ASP A 234 -9.26 -8.55 13.82
C ASP A 234 -8.11 -7.77 14.46
N MET A 235 -7.16 -7.33 13.65
CA MET A 235 -6.00 -6.59 14.14
C MET A 235 -6.35 -5.14 14.48
N ILE A 236 -7.28 -4.51 13.75
CA ILE A 236 -7.79 -3.17 14.07
C ILE A 236 -8.60 -3.19 15.37
N GLU A 237 -9.46 -4.17 15.57
CA GLU A 237 -10.20 -4.30 16.84
C GLU A 237 -9.25 -4.49 18.03
N ARG A 238 -8.17 -5.25 17.83
CA ARG A 238 -7.20 -5.53 18.89
C ARG A 238 -6.24 -4.36 19.18
N TYR A 239 -5.76 -3.69 18.12
CA TYR A 239 -4.66 -2.72 18.20
C TYR A 239 -4.99 -1.33 17.65
N GLY A 240 -6.20 -1.09 17.17
CA GLY A 240 -6.59 0.22 16.63
C GLY A 240 -6.45 1.36 17.63
N LYS A 241 -6.61 1.09 18.94
CA LYS A 241 -6.43 2.09 20.02
C LYS A 241 -5.04 2.74 20.04
N TYR A 242 -4.05 2.18 19.36
CA TYR A 242 -2.70 2.75 19.26
C TYR A 242 -2.54 3.75 18.12
N PHE A 243 -3.62 4.01 17.35
CA PHE A 243 -3.66 4.96 16.25
C PHE A 243 -4.83 5.93 16.41
N ARG A 244 -4.75 7.09 15.75
CA ARG A 244 -5.87 8.01 15.59
C ARG A 244 -6.70 7.67 14.38
N HIS A 245 -6.01 7.35 13.26
CA HIS A 245 -6.64 7.04 11.98
C HIS A 245 -6.04 5.77 11.39
N ILE A 246 -6.88 4.92 10.82
CA ILE A 246 -6.49 3.78 10.01
C ILE A 246 -7.22 3.88 8.68
N GLU A 247 -6.46 4.13 7.61
CA GLU A 247 -6.93 4.18 6.25
C GLU A 247 -6.74 2.82 5.58
N VAL A 248 -7.77 2.32 4.93
CA VAL A 248 -7.74 1.04 4.21
C VAL A 248 -8.11 1.29 2.74
N PRO A 249 -7.22 1.92 1.97
CA PRO A 249 -7.45 2.14 0.56
C PRO A 249 -7.31 0.84 -0.23
N VAL A 250 -8.32 0.55 -1.07
CA VAL A 250 -8.35 -0.64 -1.93
C VAL A 250 -8.60 -0.19 -3.37
N TYR A 251 -7.52 0.18 -4.04
CA TYR A 251 -7.57 0.61 -5.43
C TYR A 251 -7.73 -0.59 -6.36
N CYS A 252 -8.79 -0.59 -7.17
CA CYS A 252 -9.11 -1.68 -8.08
C CYS A 252 -8.94 -1.31 -9.57
N GLY A 253 -8.39 -0.14 -9.87
CA GLY A 253 -8.29 0.35 -11.24
C GLY A 253 -9.64 0.79 -11.81
N ARG A 254 -9.59 1.38 -13.01
CA ARG A 254 -10.80 1.77 -13.75
C ARG A 254 -11.23 0.60 -14.63
N ASN A 255 -12.52 0.32 -14.71
CA ASN A 255 -13.13 -0.68 -15.61
C ASN A 255 -12.87 -2.16 -15.25
N VAL A 256 -12.74 -2.51 -13.98
CA VAL A 256 -12.78 -3.92 -13.56
C VAL A 256 -14.22 -4.41 -13.57
N ALA A 257 -14.48 -5.49 -14.30
CA ALA A 257 -15.79 -6.13 -14.33
C ALA A 257 -15.93 -7.13 -13.16
N GLY A 258 -17.13 -7.21 -12.58
CA GLY A 258 -17.42 -8.14 -11.48
C GLY A 258 -17.13 -7.57 -10.09
N ARG A 259 -17.16 -8.45 -9.08
CA ARG A 259 -16.88 -8.10 -7.68
C ARG A 259 -15.39 -7.83 -7.50
N THR A 260 -15.06 -6.65 -7.01
CA THR A 260 -13.67 -6.20 -6.83
C THR A 260 -13.17 -6.47 -5.41
N ASN A 261 -11.85 -6.37 -5.19
CA ASN A 261 -11.29 -6.42 -3.84
C ASN A 261 -11.88 -5.33 -2.95
N TYR A 262 -12.17 -4.14 -3.51
CA TYR A 262 -12.84 -3.07 -2.75
C TYR A 262 -14.23 -3.49 -2.28
N ASP A 263 -15.04 -4.11 -3.13
CA ASP A 263 -16.39 -4.54 -2.75
C ASP A 263 -16.34 -5.54 -1.60
N VAL A 264 -15.38 -6.47 -1.61
CA VAL A 264 -15.16 -7.44 -0.53
C VAL A 264 -14.75 -6.74 0.77
N PHE A 265 -13.74 -5.86 0.71
CA PHE A 265 -13.28 -5.11 1.87
C PHE A 265 -14.38 -4.21 2.45
N ALA A 266 -15.11 -3.48 1.59
CA ALA A 266 -16.20 -2.62 2.01
C ALA A 266 -17.31 -3.43 2.73
N GLU A 267 -17.68 -4.59 2.21
CA GLU A 267 -18.69 -5.45 2.83
C GLU A 267 -18.22 -5.97 4.20
N VAL A 268 -17.00 -6.51 4.30
CA VAL A 268 -16.45 -7.04 5.55
C VAL A 268 -16.33 -5.93 6.60
N PHE A 269 -15.77 -4.78 6.22
CA PHE A 269 -15.58 -3.64 7.14
C PHE A 269 -16.90 -3.02 7.57
N ALA A 270 -17.87 -2.88 6.67
CA ALA A 270 -19.22 -2.41 7.02
C ALA A 270 -19.92 -3.35 8.00
N GLY A 271 -19.70 -4.65 7.87
CA GLY A 271 -20.23 -5.66 8.81
C GLY A 271 -19.60 -5.59 10.20
N ARG A 272 -18.31 -5.20 10.30
CA ARG A 272 -17.56 -5.18 11.56
C ARG A 272 -17.61 -3.82 12.27
N PHE A 273 -17.52 -2.72 11.52
CA PHE A 273 -17.37 -1.35 12.07
C PHE A 273 -18.57 -0.42 11.73
N GLY A 274 -19.55 -0.92 10.98
CA GLY A 274 -20.66 -0.11 10.50
C GLY A 274 -20.39 0.53 9.12
N ARG A 275 -21.47 1.00 8.47
CA ARG A 275 -21.36 1.55 7.11
C ARG A 275 -20.65 2.90 7.03
N ASP A 276 -20.56 3.62 8.12
CA ASP A 276 -19.95 4.95 8.17
C ASP A 276 -18.43 4.93 7.92
N VAL A 277 -17.80 3.74 8.02
CA VAL A 277 -16.37 3.59 7.69
C VAL A 277 -16.10 3.54 6.18
N ILE A 278 -17.13 3.38 5.35
CA ILE A 278 -16.98 3.30 3.90
C ILE A 278 -17.09 4.71 3.32
N GLU A 279 -16.00 5.18 2.71
CA GLU A 279 -16.02 6.45 2.00
C GLU A 279 -16.87 6.31 0.73
N ASN A 280 -18.01 7.01 0.69
CA ASN A 280 -18.84 7.10 -0.51
C ASN A 280 -18.10 7.95 -1.55
N THR A 281 -17.34 7.33 -2.41
CA THR A 281 -16.87 7.99 -3.62
C THR A 281 -18.05 8.00 -4.61
N ASP A 282 -18.81 9.08 -4.62
CA ASP A 282 -19.65 9.45 -5.76
C ASP A 282 -18.74 9.76 -6.95
N VAL A 283 -18.18 8.73 -7.55
CA VAL A 283 -17.61 8.83 -8.89
C VAL A 283 -18.82 9.03 -9.81
N PRO A 284 -18.98 10.20 -10.47
CA PRO A 284 -20.07 10.40 -11.42
C PRO A 284 -19.95 9.30 -12.46
N LYS A 285 -20.92 8.38 -12.46
CA LYS A 285 -21.10 7.41 -13.53
C LYS A 285 -21.48 8.22 -14.76
N ASN A 286 -20.49 8.58 -15.56
CA ASN A 286 -20.72 9.17 -16.88
C ASN A 286 -21.44 8.11 -17.72
N ARG A 287 -22.77 8.10 -17.61
CA ARG A 287 -23.66 7.44 -18.56
C ARG A 287 -23.50 8.16 -19.89
N SER A 288 -22.57 7.71 -20.72
CA SER A 288 -22.66 7.98 -22.14
C SER A 288 -23.94 7.29 -22.65
N GLN A 289 -25.04 8.03 -22.64
CA GLN A 289 -26.19 7.71 -23.43
C GLN A 289 -25.73 7.73 -24.89
N ARG A 290 -25.48 6.57 -25.45
CA ARG A 290 -25.54 6.39 -26.89
C ARG A 290 -27.01 6.58 -27.26
N THR A 291 -27.36 7.79 -27.65
CA THR A 291 -28.59 8.06 -28.38
C THR A 291 -28.55 7.24 -29.66
N GLY A 292 -29.48 6.28 -29.77
CA GLY A 292 -29.72 5.55 -30.98
C GLY A 292 -30.05 6.53 -32.09
N ARG A 293 -29.30 6.48 -33.17
CA ARG A 293 -29.68 7.06 -34.45
C ARG A 293 -30.75 6.15 -35.02
N GLU A 294 -31.99 6.61 -35.00
CA GLU A 294 -33.05 6.08 -35.82
C GLU A 294 -32.71 6.25 -37.30
N ASP A 295 -32.55 5.13 -37.97
CA ASP A 295 -32.58 5.06 -39.43
C ASP A 295 -33.99 5.43 -39.91
N ARG A 296 -34.14 6.66 -40.40
CA ARG A 296 -35.28 6.99 -41.25
C ARG A 296 -34.96 6.61 -42.68
N GLY A 297 -35.56 5.54 -43.10
CA GLY A 297 -35.62 5.19 -44.50
C GLY A 297 -36.20 6.35 -45.32
N CYS A 298 -35.62 6.61 -46.45
CA CYS A 298 -36.20 7.40 -47.53
C CYS A 298 -36.23 6.52 -48.77
N GLY A 299 -37.41 6.02 -49.06
CA GLY A 299 -37.70 5.38 -50.33
C GLY A 299 -37.89 6.45 -51.40
N GLY A 300 -37.70 6.08 -52.64
CA GLY A 300 -38.32 6.74 -53.75
C GLY A 300 -37.44 7.11 -54.96
N ARG A 301 -37.56 6.28 -55.93
CA ARG A 301 -37.47 6.36 -57.40
C ARG A 301 -36.13 5.99 -58.01
#